data_b04a4e9b3cc8cd6eb6807df1cf227f2f
#
_entry.id   b04a4e9b3cc8cd6eb6807df1cf227f2f
#
_cell.length_a   1.000
_cell.length_b   1.000
_cell.length_c   1.000
_cell.angle_alpha   90.00
_cell.angle_beta   90.00
_cell.angle_gamma   90.00
#
_symmetry.space_group_name_H-M   'P 1'
#
loop_
_entity.id
_entity.type
_entity.pdbx_description
1 polymer ?
#
loop_
_entity_poly.entity_id
_entity_poly.type
_entity_poly.pdbx_seq_one_letter_code
_entity_poly.pdbx_strand_id
1 'polypeptide(L)'
;MEKKMGKKLTKKERNWILYDVGNSAFTLLIATILPIYFNYLAGNAGISSVDYLAYWGYAASVGTILVALAGPVLGTMADTKGFKKPIFTGAILTGVIGCALLGLAKGWMLFLVIYIIAKVGFSSSLIFYDSMLGDVTDEDRVDYVSSAGYAWGYIGSCVPFIVCLVLVLGSGKIGISMEMAMGAAFLIIAVWWLVMSLPRLKGYEQKFYVEKQKHAVKESFCRLGQTFGNIRKEKHIFMFLLAFFFYIDGVYTIIDMATAYGAALGLDSTGLLLALLVTQIVAFPCAILFGKLSGKMETSRLITVCIFAYLGIAIFAVFLKSQIQFWILAVLVGMFQGGIQALSRSYFTKIIPAEKSGEYFGLMDICGKGASFMGTTIVSLVSQITGNINAGVGMIAVLFVAGIILFRKSVSLCNIEKGEEVYPAPEMPQRSSI
;
A
#
# COMPACT_ATOMS: atom_id res chain seq x y z
N MET A 1 -24.08 -23.23 -6.83
CA MET A 1 -23.68 -22.84 -5.46
C MET A 1 -23.82 -21.34 -5.31
N GLU A 2 -24.88 -20.84 -4.65
CA GLU A 2 -25.01 -19.41 -4.32
C GLU A 2 -23.90 -19.05 -3.31
N LYS A 3 -22.92 -18.27 -3.77
CA LYS A 3 -21.84 -17.77 -2.91
C LYS A 3 -22.47 -16.95 -1.77
N LYS A 4 -22.15 -17.29 -0.52
CA LYS A 4 -22.62 -16.69 0.75
C LYS A 4 -22.29 -15.18 0.92
N MET A 5 -22.40 -14.39 -0.13
CA MET A 5 -21.96 -12.98 -0.21
C MET A 5 -22.89 -11.96 0.49
N GLY A 6 -23.97 -12.36 1.11
CA GLY A 6 -24.88 -11.48 1.86
C GLY A 6 -24.75 -11.52 3.38
N LYS A 7 -23.81 -12.30 3.93
CA LYS A 7 -23.67 -12.41 5.38
C LYS A 7 -22.93 -11.20 5.98
N LYS A 8 -23.47 -10.66 7.08
CA LYS A 8 -22.82 -9.61 7.91
C LYS A 8 -21.37 -10.00 8.23
N LEU A 9 -20.48 -9.02 8.32
CA LEU A 9 -19.09 -9.22 8.75
C LEU A 9 -19.05 -9.89 10.12
N THR A 10 -18.24 -10.92 10.27
CA THR A 10 -17.98 -11.57 11.54
C THR A 10 -17.21 -10.63 12.48
N LYS A 11 -17.18 -10.94 13.77
CA LYS A 11 -16.41 -10.14 14.74
C LYS A 11 -14.90 -10.15 14.40
N LYS A 12 -14.36 -11.29 13.96
CA LYS A 12 -12.94 -11.41 13.55
C LYS A 12 -12.63 -10.54 12.32
N GLU A 13 -13.48 -10.59 11.29
CA GLU A 13 -13.37 -9.77 10.09
C GLU A 13 -13.45 -8.26 10.40
N ARG A 14 -14.44 -7.86 11.20
CA ARG A 14 -14.59 -6.46 11.62
C ARG A 14 -13.39 -5.95 12.40
N ASN A 15 -12.86 -6.74 13.34
CA ASN A 15 -11.69 -6.37 14.11
C ASN A 15 -10.43 -6.23 13.22
N TRP A 16 -10.35 -7.03 12.16
CA TRP A 16 -9.26 -6.92 11.18
C TRP A 16 -9.40 -5.64 10.35
N ILE A 17 -10.60 -5.31 9.87
CA ILE A 17 -10.90 -4.07 9.14
C ILE A 17 -10.62 -2.82 9.98
N LEU A 18 -10.93 -2.83 11.29
CA LEU A 18 -10.66 -1.70 12.17
C LEU A 18 -9.17 -1.34 12.26
N TYR A 19 -8.28 -2.31 12.13
CA TYR A 19 -6.86 -2.02 12.07
C TYR A 19 -6.52 -1.16 10.84
N ASP A 20 -7.11 -1.46 9.67
CA ASP A 20 -6.90 -0.68 8.45
C ASP A 20 -7.41 0.76 8.58
N VAL A 21 -8.56 0.95 9.25
CA VAL A 21 -9.07 2.28 9.63
C VAL A 21 -8.06 3.06 10.48
N GLY A 22 -7.37 2.38 11.39
CA GLY A 22 -6.37 2.99 12.27
C GLY A 22 -5.11 3.40 11.54
N ASN A 23 -4.50 2.46 10.83
CA ASN A 23 -3.19 2.67 10.20
C ASN A 23 -3.22 3.61 8.99
N SER A 24 -4.32 3.63 8.24
CA SER A 24 -4.47 4.49 7.05
C SER A 24 -4.40 5.99 7.39
N ALA A 25 -4.72 6.37 8.64
CA ALA A 25 -4.55 7.74 9.10
C ALA A 25 -3.07 8.15 9.15
N PHE A 26 -2.18 7.23 9.51
CA PHE A 26 -0.74 7.49 9.49
C PHE A 26 -0.20 7.57 8.04
N THR A 27 -0.77 6.83 7.10
CA THR A 27 -0.45 6.97 5.67
C THR A 27 -0.73 8.38 5.16
N LEU A 28 -1.90 8.94 5.46
CA LEU A 28 -2.23 10.32 5.10
C LEU A 28 -1.31 11.34 5.78
N LEU A 29 -0.95 11.09 7.05
CA LEU A 29 -0.03 11.95 7.78
C LEU A 29 1.35 12.00 7.10
N ILE A 30 1.90 10.85 6.70
CA ILE A 30 3.19 10.75 5.99
C ILE A 30 3.15 11.50 4.65
N ALA A 31 2.05 11.38 3.92
CA ALA A 31 1.93 11.96 2.59
C ALA A 31 1.73 13.48 2.60
N THR A 32 1.31 14.07 3.73
CA THR A 32 0.86 15.48 3.78
C THR A 32 1.51 16.28 4.90
N ILE A 33 1.15 16.03 6.16
CA ILE A 33 1.50 16.86 7.30
C ILE A 33 2.98 16.72 7.69
N LEU A 34 3.54 15.51 7.65
CA LEU A 34 4.94 15.26 8.04
C LEU A 34 5.95 16.04 7.17
N PRO A 35 5.85 16.04 5.83
CA PRO A 35 6.74 16.82 4.98
C PRO A 35 6.64 18.34 5.29
N ILE A 36 5.43 18.84 5.54
CA ILE A 36 5.21 20.27 5.87
C ILE A 36 5.93 20.63 7.17
N TYR A 37 5.78 19.80 8.21
CA TYR A 37 6.43 20.06 9.48
C TYR A 37 7.94 19.91 9.42
N PHE A 38 8.44 18.92 8.68
CA PHE A 38 9.86 18.77 8.46
C PHE A 38 10.46 19.98 7.71
N ASN A 39 9.76 20.50 6.70
CA ASN A 39 10.18 21.73 6.01
C ASN A 39 10.25 22.93 6.98
N TYR A 40 9.28 23.06 7.88
CA TYR A 40 9.30 24.09 8.93
C TYR A 40 10.51 23.97 9.85
N LEU A 41 10.81 22.75 10.36
CA LEU A 41 11.97 22.48 11.21
C LEU A 41 13.30 22.72 10.49
N ALA A 42 13.40 22.30 9.24
CA ALA A 42 14.58 22.49 8.40
C ALA A 42 14.84 23.97 8.10
N GLY A 43 13.78 24.70 7.77
CA GLY A 43 13.85 26.15 7.54
C GLY A 43 14.32 26.92 8.76
N ASN A 44 13.81 26.60 9.96
CA ASN A 44 14.25 27.20 11.23
C ASN A 44 15.74 26.88 11.54
N ALA A 45 16.28 25.78 11.00
CA ALA A 45 17.69 25.41 11.13
C ALA A 45 18.58 25.98 10.01
N GLY A 46 18.05 26.79 9.09
CA GLY A 46 18.80 27.36 7.98
C GLY A 46 19.18 26.36 6.87
N ILE A 47 18.50 25.21 6.79
CA ILE A 47 18.72 24.19 5.76
C ILE A 47 18.10 24.66 4.44
N SER A 48 18.85 24.51 3.34
CA SER A 48 18.36 24.86 2.00
C SER A 48 17.18 23.98 1.59
N SER A 49 16.31 24.50 0.69
CA SER A 49 15.19 23.71 0.16
C SER A 49 15.64 22.46 -0.62
N VAL A 50 16.83 22.47 -1.18
CA VAL A 50 17.44 21.33 -1.87
C VAL A 50 17.84 20.26 -0.86
N ASP A 51 18.55 20.65 0.20
CA ASP A 51 19.00 19.72 1.24
C ASP A 51 17.82 19.16 2.05
N TYR A 52 16.80 19.97 2.32
CA TYR A 52 15.55 19.53 2.94
C TYR A 52 14.95 18.35 2.18
N LEU A 53 14.78 18.49 0.86
CA LEU A 53 14.18 17.46 0.02
C LEU A 53 15.04 16.20 -0.02
N ALA A 54 16.37 16.37 -0.09
CA ALA A 54 17.32 15.26 -0.07
C ALA A 54 17.28 14.48 1.26
N TYR A 55 17.29 15.17 2.41
CA TYR A 55 17.24 14.52 3.72
C TYR A 55 15.92 13.80 3.98
N TRP A 56 14.79 14.37 3.52
CA TRP A 56 13.49 13.68 3.56
C TRP A 56 13.52 12.38 2.75
N GLY A 57 14.04 12.44 1.52
CA GLY A 57 14.19 11.29 0.64
C GLY A 57 15.12 10.21 1.23
N TYR A 58 16.25 10.61 1.83
CA TYR A 58 17.17 9.66 2.49
C TYR A 58 16.51 8.97 3.69
N ALA A 59 15.80 9.72 4.54
CA ALA A 59 15.10 9.14 5.67
C ALA A 59 14.01 8.15 5.22
N ALA A 60 13.24 8.51 4.19
CA ALA A 60 12.24 7.63 3.60
C ALA A 60 12.88 6.34 3.03
N SER A 61 14.01 6.47 2.34
CA SER A 61 14.76 5.35 1.75
C SER A 61 15.35 4.43 2.82
N VAL A 62 15.98 4.98 3.86
CA VAL A 62 16.52 4.20 4.98
C VAL A 62 15.43 3.38 5.65
N GLY A 63 14.27 3.99 5.96
CA GLY A 63 13.13 3.27 6.53
C GLY A 63 12.66 2.12 5.63
N THR A 64 12.59 2.36 4.32
CA THR A 64 12.18 1.35 3.33
C THR A 64 13.18 0.19 3.24
N ILE A 65 14.49 0.47 3.22
CA ILE A 65 15.55 -0.55 3.19
C ILE A 65 15.49 -1.40 4.47
N LEU A 66 15.35 -0.78 5.64
CA LEU A 66 15.26 -1.50 6.90
C LEU A 66 14.08 -2.48 6.93
N VAL A 67 12.92 -2.06 6.42
CA VAL A 67 11.74 -2.94 6.34
C VAL A 67 11.93 -4.02 5.27
N ALA A 68 12.51 -3.72 4.12
CA ALA A 68 12.77 -4.69 3.07
C ALA A 68 13.71 -5.81 3.55
N LEU A 69 14.71 -5.49 4.38
CA LEU A 69 15.62 -6.47 4.96
C LEU A 69 14.97 -7.26 6.12
N ALA A 70 14.24 -6.57 6.99
CA ALA A 70 13.65 -7.18 8.18
C ALA A 70 12.32 -7.92 7.88
N GLY A 71 11.54 -7.46 6.90
CA GLY A 71 10.20 -7.95 6.60
C GLY A 71 10.12 -9.46 6.37
N PRO A 72 10.88 -10.05 5.44
CA PRO A 72 10.84 -11.49 5.19
C PRO A 72 11.31 -12.31 6.40
N VAL A 73 12.33 -11.83 7.12
CA VAL A 73 12.84 -12.51 8.33
C VAL A 73 11.78 -12.52 9.43
N LEU A 74 11.22 -11.35 9.74
CA LEU A 74 10.16 -11.21 10.74
C LEU A 74 8.88 -11.93 10.30
N GLY A 75 8.58 -11.94 8.99
CA GLY A 75 7.47 -12.68 8.41
C GLY A 75 7.60 -14.17 8.64
N THR A 76 8.76 -14.76 8.32
CA THR A 76 9.06 -16.17 8.55
C THR A 76 9.02 -16.53 10.05
N MET A 77 9.49 -15.64 10.92
CA MET A 77 9.38 -15.81 12.37
C MET A 77 7.91 -15.77 12.82
N ALA A 78 7.12 -14.84 12.27
CA ALA A 78 5.70 -14.69 12.59
C ALA A 78 4.86 -15.91 12.21
N ASP A 79 5.26 -16.67 11.20
CA ASP A 79 4.58 -17.91 10.81
C ASP A 79 4.76 -19.04 11.83
N THR A 80 5.71 -18.93 12.76
CA THR A 80 5.85 -19.88 13.86
C THR A 80 4.68 -19.71 14.83
N LYS A 81 4.17 -20.83 15.34
CA LYS A 81 3.03 -20.90 16.30
C LYS A 81 3.19 -19.93 17.45
N GLY A 82 2.22 -19.03 17.60
CA GLY A 82 2.15 -18.06 18.70
C GLY A 82 3.05 -16.82 18.54
N PHE A 83 3.85 -16.69 17.47
CA PHE A 83 4.77 -15.56 17.26
C PHE A 83 4.13 -14.39 16.48
N LYS A 84 3.13 -14.65 15.62
CA LYS A 84 2.54 -13.61 14.77
C LYS A 84 1.94 -12.45 15.57
N LYS A 85 1.19 -12.74 16.64
CA LYS A 85 0.58 -11.70 17.47
C LYS A 85 1.60 -10.82 18.22
N PRO A 86 2.60 -11.37 18.95
CA PRO A 86 3.63 -10.56 19.62
C PRO A 86 4.42 -9.67 18.66
N ILE A 87 4.84 -10.20 17.51
CA ILE A 87 5.61 -9.46 16.51
C ILE A 87 4.76 -8.33 15.91
N PHE A 88 3.51 -8.61 15.54
CA PHE A 88 2.56 -7.59 15.08
C PHE A 88 2.32 -6.49 16.13
N THR A 89 2.14 -6.89 17.40
CA THR A 89 1.96 -5.92 18.50
C THR A 89 3.19 -5.05 18.67
N GLY A 90 4.39 -5.63 18.62
CA GLY A 90 5.65 -4.88 18.69
C GLY A 90 5.78 -3.86 17.54
N ALA A 91 5.46 -4.28 16.30
CA ALA A 91 5.49 -3.38 15.15
C ALA A 91 4.50 -2.20 15.30
N ILE A 92 3.26 -2.48 15.75
CA ILE A 92 2.27 -1.41 16.02
C ILE A 92 2.78 -0.45 17.10
N LEU A 93 3.24 -0.96 18.22
CA LEU A 93 3.73 -0.12 19.32
C LEU A 93 4.91 0.73 18.89
N THR A 94 5.85 0.19 18.12
CA THR A 94 6.97 0.95 17.54
C THR A 94 6.45 2.09 16.66
N GLY A 95 5.48 1.84 15.78
CA GLY A 95 4.89 2.85 14.92
C GLY A 95 4.11 3.92 15.69
N VAL A 96 3.25 3.50 16.61
CA VAL A 96 2.38 4.39 17.43
C VAL A 96 3.22 5.28 18.35
N ILE A 97 4.18 4.69 19.08
CA ILE A 97 5.07 5.44 19.98
C ILE A 97 5.95 6.39 19.15
N GLY A 98 6.52 5.91 18.03
CA GLY A 98 7.27 6.77 17.12
C GLY A 98 6.43 7.95 16.62
N CYS A 99 5.19 7.72 16.19
CA CYS A 99 4.26 8.76 15.76
C CYS A 99 4.01 9.81 16.88
N ALA A 100 3.74 9.35 18.09
CA ALA A 100 3.53 10.24 19.24
C ALA A 100 4.79 11.09 19.59
N LEU A 101 5.98 10.46 19.48
CA LEU A 101 7.26 11.12 19.80
C LEU A 101 7.68 12.15 18.74
N LEU A 102 7.15 12.13 17.51
CA LEU A 102 7.42 13.15 16.49
C LEU A 102 7.13 14.56 16.98
N GLY A 103 6.10 14.74 17.82
CA GLY A 103 5.72 16.03 18.41
C GLY A 103 6.71 16.55 19.47
N LEU A 104 7.60 15.70 19.98
CA LEU A 104 8.61 16.06 20.98
C LEU A 104 9.99 16.34 20.35
N ALA A 105 10.14 16.17 19.06
CA ALA A 105 11.39 16.41 18.36
C ALA A 105 11.71 17.90 18.27
N LYS A 106 12.72 18.36 18.99
CA LYS A 106 13.16 19.78 19.02
C LYS A 106 14.09 20.16 17.86
N GLY A 107 14.39 19.26 16.94
CA GLY A 107 15.29 19.53 15.81
C GLY A 107 15.03 18.59 14.65
N TRP A 108 15.39 19.05 13.46
CA TRP A 108 15.13 18.36 12.20
C TRP A 108 15.75 16.95 12.13
N MET A 109 16.98 16.77 12.66
CA MET A 109 17.66 15.47 12.64
C MET A 109 16.97 14.45 13.55
N LEU A 110 16.62 14.84 14.79
CA LEU A 110 15.89 13.98 15.72
C LEU A 110 14.52 13.61 15.16
N PHE A 111 13.85 14.57 14.50
CA PHE A 111 12.58 14.34 13.83
C PHE A 111 12.70 13.24 12.77
N LEU A 112 13.74 13.28 11.89
CA LEU A 112 13.97 12.27 10.87
C LEU A 112 14.27 10.89 11.47
N VAL A 113 15.05 10.81 12.54
CA VAL A 113 15.34 9.54 13.22
C VAL A 113 14.06 8.91 13.78
N ILE A 114 13.23 9.71 14.47
CA ILE A 114 11.94 9.25 15.00
C ILE A 114 10.99 8.84 13.85
N TYR A 115 10.97 9.61 12.75
CA TYR A 115 10.20 9.28 11.55
C TYR A 115 10.61 7.93 10.96
N ILE A 116 11.91 7.64 10.84
CA ILE A 116 12.40 6.34 10.34
C ILE A 116 11.87 5.21 11.24
N ILE A 117 11.96 5.36 12.56
CA ILE A 117 11.50 4.34 13.51
C ILE A 117 9.98 4.15 13.39
N ALA A 118 9.20 5.24 13.33
CA ALA A 118 7.75 5.18 13.15
C ALA A 118 7.37 4.50 11.83
N LYS A 119 8.04 4.86 10.73
CA LYS A 119 7.84 4.27 9.40
C LYS A 119 8.18 2.79 9.37
N VAL A 120 9.27 2.37 10.02
CA VAL A 120 9.64 0.94 10.12
C VAL A 120 8.56 0.16 10.89
N GLY A 121 8.10 0.67 12.04
CA GLY A 121 7.00 0.06 12.79
C GLY A 121 5.72 -0.04 11.97
N PHE A 122 5.32 1.04 11.32
CA PHE A 122 4.15 1.10 10.44
C PHE A 122 4.24 0.08 9.29
N SER A 123 5.30 0.14 8.51
CA SER A 123 5.46 -0.72 7.34
C SER A 123 5.59 -2.21 7.71
N SER A 124 6.29 -2.54 8.79
CA SER A 124 6.38 -3.92 9.28
C SER A 124 5.01 -4.42 9.75
N SER A 125 4.21 -3.57 10.40
CA SER A 125 2.87 -3.97 10.86
C SER A 125 1.93 -4.33 9.70
N LEU A 126 2.08 -3.70 8.53
CA LEU A 126 1.29 -4.02 7.34
C LEU A 126 1.58 -5.43 6.81
N ILE A 127 2.85 -5.88 6.83
CA ILE A 127 3.21 -7.25 6.42
C ILE A 127 2.45 -8.28 7.24
N PHE A 128 2.43 -8.11 8.57
CA PHE A 128 1.73 -9.03 9.46
C PHE A 128 0.22 -8.91 9.32
N TYR A 129 -0.31 -7.70 9.20
CA TYR A 129 -1.72 -7.44 8.97
C TYR A 129 -2.24 -8.16 7.71
N ASP A 130 -1.52 -8.02 6.59
CA ASP A 130 -1.89 -8.66 5.33
C ASP A 130 -1.80 -10.19 5.43
N SER A 131 -0.76 -10.72 6.08
CA SER A 131 -0.59 -12.17 6.30
C SER A 131 -1.65 -12.79 7.22
N MET A 132 -2.36 -11.98 8.01
CA MET A 132 -3.45 -12.44 8.88
C MET A 132 -4.78 -12.62 8.14
N LEU A 133 -4.89 -12.22 6.88
CA LEU A 133 -6.16 -12.25 6.16
C LEU A 133 -6.76 -13.67 6.07
N GLY A 134 -5.93 -14.69 5.79
CA GLY A 134 -6.35 -16.09 5.80
C GLY A 134 -6.76 -16.63 7.19
N ASP A 135 -6.21 -16.05 8.27
CA ASP A 135 -6.58 -16.45 9.64
C ASP A 135 -7.96 -15.93 10.06
N VAL A 136 -8.46 -14.87 9.46
CA VAL A 136 -9.66 -14.15 9.92
C VAL A 136 -10.92 -14.46 9.14
N THR A 137 -10.79 -14.94 7.90
CA THR A 137 -11.91 -15.20 7.03
C THR A 137 -11.72 -16.46 6.20
N ASP A 138 -12.80 -17.00 5.66
CA ASP A 138 -12.78 -18.16 4.79
C ASP A 138 -12.46 -17.74 3.34
N GLU A 139 -11.96 -18.68 2.54
CA GLU A 139 -11.45 -18.42 1.17
C GLU A 139 -12.48 -17.77 0.26
N ASP A 140 -13.77 -18.16 0.38
CA ASP A 140 -14.87 -17.60 -0.40
C ASP A 140 -15.19 -16.13 -0.07
N ARG A 141 -14.69 -15.60 1.06
CA ARG A 141 -14.91 -14.24 1.55
C ARG A 141 -13.66 -13.35 1.53
N VAL A 142 -12.49 -13.91 1.27
CA VAL A 142 -11.20 -13.19 1.33
C VAL A 142 -11.22 -11.89 0.50
N ASP A 143 -11.75 -11.93 -0.72
CA ASP A 143 -11.85 -10.73 -1.59
C ASP A 143 -12.73 -9.64 -0.99
N TYR A 144 -13.90 -10.03 -0.47
CA TYR A 144 -14.83 -9.09 0.14
C TYR A 144 -14.26 -8.45 1.41
N VAL A 145 -13.65 -9.24 2.27
CA VAL A 145 -13.04 -8.76 3.54
C VAL A 145 -11.84 -7.88 3.25
N SER A 146 -10.98 -8.27 2.29
CA SER A 146 -9.85 -7.44 1.85
C SER A 146 -10.32 -6.09 1.30
N SER A 147 -11.32 -6.10 0.43
CA SER A 147 -11.89 -4.88 -0.15
C SER A 147 -12.56 -3.99 0.90
N ALA A 148 -13.25 -4.59 1.88
CA ALA A 148 -13.84 -3.85 3.00
C ALA A 148 -12.76 -3.21 3.89
N GLY A 149 -11.61 -3.86 4.10
CA GLY A 149 -10.46 -3.29 4.81
C GLY A 149 -10.02 -1.98 4.17
N TYR A 150 -9.66 -2.01 2.89
CA TYR A 150 -9.28 -0.80 2.17
C TYR A 150 -10.38 0.26 2.14
N ALA A 151 -11.62 -0.13 1.88
CA ALA A 151 -12.74 0.82 1.85
C ALA A 151 -12.86 1.59 3.18
N TRP A 152 -12.98 0.86 4.29
CA TRP A 152 -13.10 1.48 5.61
C TRP A 152 -11.81 2.21 6.03
N GLY A 153 -10.64 1.77 5.57
CA GLY A 153 -9.38 2.48 5.74
C GLY A 153 -9.41 3.86 5.08
N TYR A 154 -9.85 3.96 3.84
CA TYR A 154 -9.93 5.24 3.12
C TYR A 154 -10.84 6.24 3.81
N ILE A 155 -12.09 5.89 4.09
CA ILE A 155 -13.03 6.84 4.70
C ILE A 155 -12.73 7.09 6.18
N GLY A 156 -12.28 6.05 6.91
CA GLY A 156 -11.98 6.14 8.33
C GLY A 156 -10.77 7.02 8.64
N SER A 157 -9.77 7.01 7.76
CA SER A 157 -8.59 7.86 7.89
C SER A 157 -8.88 9.35 7.67
N CYS A 158 -9.91 9.69 6.89
CA CYS A 158 -10.31 11.07 6.66
C CYS A 158 -10.74 11.77 7.96
N VAL A 159 -11.34 11.04 8.91
CA VAL A 159 -11.85 11.64 10.17
C VAL A 159 -10.73 12.29 10.99
N PRO A 160 -9.72 11.54 11.47
CA PRO A 160 -8.64 12.15 12.24
C PRO A 160 -7.79 13.09 11.40
N PHE A 161 -7.65 12.83 10.09
CA PHE A 161 -6.89 13.68 9.18
C PHE A 161 -7.51 15.09 9.05
N ILE A 162 -8.83 15.20 8.86
CA ILE A 162 -9.52 16.49 8.79
C ILE A 162 -9.37 17.25 10.11
N VAL A 163 -9.48 16.57 11.27
CA VAL A 163 -9.26 17.19 12.57
C VAL A 163 -7.83 17.76 12.66
N CYS A 164 -6.83 16.99 12.25
CA CYS A 164 -5.44 17.45 12.24
C CYS A 164 -5.23 18.63 11.29
N LEU A 165 -5.82 18.58 10.09
CA LEU A 165 -5.70 19.65 9.10
C LEU A 165 -6.30 20.96 9.61
N VAL A 166 -7.51 20.90 10.18
CA VAL A 166 -8.18 22.07 10.78
C VAL A 166 -7.35 22.65 11.93
N LEU A 167 -6.78 21.78 12.78
CA LEU A 167 -5.93 22.20 13.90
C LEU A 167 -4.65 22.91 13.42
N VAL A 168 -3.96 22.33 12.44
CA VAL A 168 -2.69 22.85 11.92
C VAL A 168 -2.91 24.17 11.16
N LEU A 169 -3.87 24.21 10.22
CA LEU A 169 -4.18 25.41 9.44
C LEU A 169 -4.82 26.50 10.27
N GLY A 170 -5.54 26.14 11.33
CA GLY A 170 -6.20 27.06 12.26
C GLY A 170 -5.31 27.55 13.40
N SER A 171 -4.09 27.02 13.56
CA SER A 171 -3.22 27.26 14.72
C SER A 171 -3.01 28.74 15.03
N GLY A 172 -2.72 29.56 14.01
CA GLY A 172 -2.54 30.99 14.15
C GLY A 172 -3.80 31.77 14.62
N LYS A 173 -5.01 31.28 14.24
CA LYS A 173 -6.29 31.86 14.66
C LYS A 173 -6.66 31.48 16.09
N ILE A 174 -6.21 30.30 16.54
CA ILE A 174 -6.48 29.77 17.88
C ILE A 174 -5.42 30.27 18.90
N GLY A 175 -4.32 30.87 18.41
CA GLY A 175 -3.25 31.38 19.25
C GLY A 175 -2.28 30.31 19.77
N ILE A 176 -2.19 29.15 19.13
CA ILE A 176 -1.22 28.10 19.46
C ILE A 176 -0.06 28.07 18.46
N SER A 177 1.13 27.71 18.93
CA SER A 177 2.29 27.58 18.03
C SER A 177 2.15 26.46 17.03
N MET A 178 2.90 26.53 15.92
CA MET A 178 2.93 25.46 14.91
C MET A 178 3.40 24.14 15.53
N GLU A 179 4.40 24.16 16.42
CA GLU A 179 4.91 22.98 17.11
C GLU A 179 3.84 22.32 17.99
N MET A 180 3.06 23.13 18.73
CA MET A 180 1.95 22.60 19.55
C MET A 180 0.85 21.98 18.68
N ALA A 181 0.48 22.62 17.59
CA ALA A 181 -0.53 22.13 16.66
C ALA A 181 -0.08 20.79 16.00
N MET A 182 1.17 20.73 15.57
CA MET A 182 1.75 19.52 14.97
C MET A 182 1.90 18.40 16.00
N GLY A 183 2.38 18.70 17.21
CA GLY A 183 2.47 17.72 18.29
C GLY A 183 1.10 17.12 18.65
N ALA A 184 0.07 17.96 18.73
CA ALA A 184 -1.30 17.50 18.94
C ALA A 184 -1.81 16.64 17.77
N ALA A 185 -1.53 17.01 16.52
CA ALA A 185 -1.90 16.23 15.35
C ALA A 185 -1.25 14.83 15.35
N PHE A 186 0.05 14.75 15.68
CA PHE A 186 0.74 13.45 15.77
C PHE A 186 0.18 12.58 16.89
N LEU A 187 -0.17 13.17 18.03
CA LEU A 187 -0.78 12.46 19.14
C LEU A 187 -2.20 11.97 18.79
N ILE A 188 -3.01 12.77 18.11
CA ILE A 188 -4.36 12.38 17.65
C ILE A 188 -4.25 11.16 16.73
N ILE A 189 -3.34 11.17 15.76
CA ILE A 189 -3.15 10.03 14.84
C ILE A 189 -2.62 8.81 15.58
N ALA A 190 -1.67 8.96 16.50
CA ALA A 190 -1.13 7.85 17.30
C ALA A 190 -2.21 7.19 18.15
N VAL A 191 -3.03 7.98 18.85
CA VAL A 191 -4.14 7.50 19.67
C VAL A 191 -5.21 6.82 18.80
N TRP A 192 -5.57 7.43 17.66
CA TRP A 192 -6.51 6.85 16.71
C TRP A 192 -6.04 5.48 16.24
N TRP A 193 -4.80 5.38 15.78
CA TRP A 193 -4.23 4.12 15.32
C TRP A 193 -4.20 3.06 16.42
N LEU A 194 -3.77 3.42 17.63
CA LEU A 194 -3.75 2.51 18.77
C LEU A 194 -5.16 2.00 19.12
N VAL A 195 -6.12 2.91 19.28
CA VAL A 195 -7.50 2.57 19.67
C VAL A 195 -8.15 1.63 18.64
N MET A 196 -8.00 1.93 17.35
CA MET A 196 -8.53 1.10 16.27
C MET A 196 -7.82 -0.25 16.15
N SER A 197 -6.57 -0.38 16.62
CA SER A 197 -5.82 -1.63 16.63
C SER A 197 -6.20 -2.56 17.80
N LEU A 198 -6.66 -2.03 18.95
CA LEU A 198 -6.95 -2.81 20.16
C LEU A 198 -7.89 -4.00 19.93
N PRO A 199 -9.02 -3.87 19.19
CA PRO A 199 -9.92 -5.01 18.98
C PRO A 199 -9.23 -6.16 18.25
N ARG A 200 -8.33 -5.86 17.32
CA ARG A 200 -7.55 -6.87 16.60
C ARG A 200 -6.53 -7.53 17.53
N LEU A 201 -5.77 -6.75 18.27
CA LEU A 201 -4.76 -7.25 19.21
C LEU A 201 -5.36 -8.16 20.28
N LYS A 202 -6.56 -7.83 20.80
CA LYS A 202 -7.24 -8.66 21.81
C LYS A 202 -7.82 -9.94 21.22
N GLY A 203 -8.41 -9.89 20.04
CA GLY A 203 -9.20 -10.98 19.46
C GLY A 203 -8.49 -11.83 18.41
N TYR A 204 -7.18 -11.68 18.21
CA TYR A 204 -6.44 -12.45 17.21
C TYR A 204 -6.04 -13.84 17.72
N GLU A 205 -6.33 -14.84 16.89
CA GLU A 205 -5.88 -16.22 17.01
C GLU A 205 -5.22 -16.62 15.69
N GLN A 206 -4.00 -17.16 15.74
CA GLN A 206 -3.29 -17.69 14.60
C GLN A 206 -3.87 -19.04 14.23
N LYS A 207 -4.48 -19.14 13.04
CA LYS A 207 -5.11 -20.38 12.53
C LYS A 207 -4.10 -21.25 11.78
N PHE A 208 -3.29 -20.60 10.94
CA PHE A 208 -2.27 -21.26 10.14
C PHE A 208 -0.88 -20.90 10.67
N TYR A 209 -0.04 -21.92 10.89
CA TYR A 209 1.30 -21.76 11.46
C TYR A 209 2.21 -22.95 11.15
N VAL A 210 3.50 -22.71 11.28
CA VAL A 210 4.53 -23.74 11.31
C VAL A 210 4.81 -24.08 12.77
N GLU A 211 4.92 -25.37 13.11
CA GLU A 211 5.21 -25.79 14.47
C GLU A 211 6.55 -25.26 14.97
N LYS A 212 6.57 -24.93 16.26
CA LYS A 212 7.76 -24.35 16.90
C LYS A 212 8.86 -25.39 17.05
N GLN A 213 10.05 -25.08 16.51
CA GLN A 213 11.23 -25.90 16.69
C GLN A 213 12.21 -25.30 17.72
N LYS A 214 13.21 -26.11 18.17
CA LYS A 214 14.12 -25.72 19.26
C LYS A 214 14.93 -24.44 18.98
N HIS A 215 15.20 -24.12 17.70
CA HIS A 215 15.98 -22.97 17.27
C HIS A 215 15.21 -22.08 16.27
N ALA A 216 14.02 -21.62 16.66
CA ALA A 216 13.08 -20.93 15.80
C ALA A 216 13.68 -19.78 14.95
N VAL A 217 14.59 -18.97 15.50
CA VAL A 217 15.22 -17.86 14.76
C VAL A 217 16.15 -18.37 13.66
N LYS A 218 17.10 -19.27 14.00
CA LYS A 218 18.04 -19.84 13.03
C LYS A 218 17.31 -20.56 11.89
N GLU A 219 16.25 -21.27 12.25
CA GLU A 219 15.44 -22.01 11.31
C GLU A 219 14.61 -21.11 10.41
N SER A 220 14.11 -19.97 10.92
CA SER A 220 13.46 -18.96 10.10
C SER A 220 14.41 -18.44 9.01
N PHE A 221 15.68 -18.19 9.32
CA PHE A 221 16.67 -17.82 8.30
C PHE A 221 16.93 -18.94 7.29
N CYS A 222 17.02 -20.20 7.74
CA CYS A 222 17.18 -21.35 6.83
C CYS A 222 15.96 -21.51 5.90
N ARG A 223 14.74 -21.40 6.44
CA ARG A 223 13.49 -21.45 5.65
C ARG A 223 13.43 -20.33 4.62
N LEU A 224 13.73 -19.10 5.03
CA LEU A 224 13.75 -17.96 4.12
C LEU A 224 14.75 -18.19 2.98
N GLY A 225 15.97 -18.67 3.27
CA GLY A 225 16.95 -19.04 2.25
C GLY A 225 16.45 -20.13 1.29
N GLN A 226 15.73 -21.14 1.81
CA GLN A 226 15.11 -22.19 0.99
C GLN A 226 13.97 -21.62 0.11
N THR A 227 13.15 -20.70 0.64
CA THR A 227 12.07 -20.09 -0.14
C THR A 227 12.64 -19.20 -1.25
N PHE A 228 13.66 -18.39 -0.98
CA PHE A 228 14.36 -17.64 -2.04
C PHE A 228 14.96 -18.54 -3.12
N GLY A 229 15.54 -19.69 -2.74
CA GLY A 229 16.06 -20.68 -3.69
C GLY A 229 15.00 -21.43 -4.49
N ASN A 230 13.84 -21.64 -3.88
CA ASN A 230 12.77 -22.49 -4.45
C ASN A 230 11.63 -21.68 -5.09
N ILE A 231 11.49 -20.39 -4.82
CA ILE A 231 10.37 -19.57 -5.33
C ILE A 231 10.25 -19.60 -6.86
N ARG A 232 11.39 -19.77 -7.56
CA ARG A 232 11.41 -19.94 -9.02
C ARG A 232 10.79 -21.27 -9.48
N LYS A 233 10.68 -22.26 -8.58
CA LYS A 233 10.03 -23.56 -8.87
C LYS A 233 8.51 -23.41 -8.79
N GLU A 234 8.02 -22.54 -7.90
CA GLU A 234 6.60 -22.16 -7.78
C GLU A 234 6.28 -21.08 -8.83
N LYS A 235 6.27 -21.49 -10.09
CA LYS A 235 6.25 -20.58 -11.26
C LYS A 235 5.09 -19.60 -11.24
N HIS A 236 3.90 -20.02 -10.78
CA HIS A 236 2.71 -19.17 -10.72
C HIS A 236 2.87 -18.05 -9.68
N ILE A 237 3.43 -18.32 -8.48
CA ILE A 237 3.69 -17.33 -7.43
C ILE A 237 4.80 -16.38 -7.87
N PHE A 238 5.90 -16.90 -8.42
CA PHE A 238 7.00 -16.08 -8.91
C PHE A 238 6.54 -15.10 -10.01
N MET A 239 5.73 -15.58 -10.98
CA MET A 239 5.18 -14.71 -12.02
C MET A 239 4.19 -13.69 -11.47
N PHE A 240 3.42 -14.04 -10.43
CA PHE A 240 2.56 -13.08 -9.76
C PHE A 240 3.38 -11.97 -9.09
N LEU A 241 4.41 -12.31 -8.31
CA LEU A 241 5.26 -11.32 -7.64
C LEU A 241 5.96 -10.39 -8.65
N LEU A 242 6.40 -10.94 -9.77
CA LEU A 242 7.00 -10.14 -10.84
C LEU A 242 5.96 -9.24 -11.54
N ALA A 243 4.76 -9.75 -11.79
CA ALA A 243 3.66 -8.94 -12.32
C ALA A 243 3.26 -7.84 -11.34
N PHE A 244 3.12 -8.19 -10.06
CA PHE A 244 2.82 -7.27 -8.98
C PHE A 244 3.86 -6.15 -8.89
N PHE A 245 5.14 -6.49 -8.96
CA PHE A 245 6.22 -5.52 -8.98
C PHE A 245 5.99 -4.44 -10.05
N PHE A 246 5.67 -4.83 -11.30
CA PHE A 246 5.48 -3.87 -12.38
C PHE A 246 4.18 -3.06 -12.27
N TYR A 247 3.02 -3.71 -12.06
CA TYR A 247 1.78 -2.95 -12.08
C TYR A 247 1.55 -2.14 -10.80
N ILE A 248 2.02 -2.63 -9.64
CA ILE A 248 1.88 -1.86 -8.39
C ILE A 248 2.85 -0.68 -8.34
N ASP A 249 4.01 -0.80 -9.02
CA ASP A 249 4.92 0.32 -9.26
C ASP A 249 4.22 1.46 -9.98
N GLY A 250 3.56 1.15 -11.09
CA GLY A 250 2.76 2.15 -11.81
C GLY A 250 1.68 2.80 -10.92
N VAL A 251 0.97 1.99 -10.10
CA VAL A 251 -0.06 2.49 -9.18
C VAL A 251 0.53 3.42 -8.12
N TYR A 252 1.57 2.99 -7.43
CA TYR A 252 2.20 3.80 -6.37
C TYR A 252 2.88 5.05 -6.95
N THR A 253 3.52 4.95 -8.11
CA THR A 253 4.12 6.10 -8.78
C THR A 253 3.07 7.16 -9.12
N ILE A 254 1.89 6.76 -9.63
CA ILE A 254 0.78 7.70 -9.88
C ILE A 254 0.33 8.36 -8.57
N ILE A 255 0.15 7.59 -7.50
CA ILE A 255 -0.32 8.11 -6.20
C ILE A 255 0.72 9.06 -5.60
N ASP A 256 1.99 8.66 -5.57
CA ASP A 256 3.07 9.40 -4.89
C ASP A 256 3.47 10.67 -5.67
N MET A 257 3.40 10.64 -7.00
CA MET A 257 3.84 11.76 -7.84
C MET A 257 2.71 12.68 -8.32
N ALA A 258 1.44 12.32 -8.14
CA ALA A 258 0.32 13.08 -8.70
C ALA A 258 0.35 14.57 -8.31
N THR A 259 0.54 14.87 -7.02
CA THR A 259 0.59 16.25 -6.53
C THR A 259 1.82 17.01 -7.01
N ALA A 260 2.99 16.36 -7.03
CA ALA A 260 4.22 16.95 -7.56
C ALA A 260 4.10 17.24 -9.05
N TYR A 261 3.51 16.31 -9.81
CA TYR A 261 3.24 16.47 -11.22
C TYR A 261 2.26 17.63 -11.49
N GLY A 262 1.15 17.69 -10.76
CA GLY A 262 0.19 18.79 -10.86
C GLY A 262 0.81 20.15 -10.53
N ALA A 263 1.64 20.23 -9.49
CA ALA A 263 2.37 21.44 -9.13
C ALA A 263 3.38 21.86 -10.23
N ALA A 264 4.10 20.91 -10.81
CA ALA A 264 5.02 21.17 -11.93
C ALA A 264 4.31 21.68 -13.21
N LEU A 265 3.03 21.36 -13.38
CA LEU A 265 2.17 21.92 -14.42
C LEU A 265 1.58 23.29 -14.05
N GLY A 266 1.90 23.85 -12.87
CA GLY A 266 1.41 25.14 -12.41
C GLY A 266 -0.03 25.13 -11.89
N LEU A 267 -0.57 23.97 -11.51
CA LEU A 267 -1.92 23.83 -10.96
C LEU A 267 -2.00 24.34 -9.52
N ASP A 268 -3.19 24.81 -9.10
CA ASP A 268 -3.43 25.33 -7.76
C ASP A 268 -3.21 24.27 -6.67
N SER A 269 -2.35 24.60 -5.70
CA SER A 269 -1.97 23.70 -4.62
C SER A 269 -3.15 23.28 -3.72
N THR A 270 -4.10 24.20 -3.47
CA THR A 270 -5.31 23.88 -2.70
C THR A 270 -6.18 22.88 -3.43
N GLY A 271 -6.33 23.07 -4.75
CA GLY A 271 -7.04 22.14 -5.62
C GLY A 271 -6.39 20.76 -5.68
N LEU A 272 -5.04 20.68 -5.63
CA LEU A 272 -4.32 19.41 -5.57
C LEU A 272 -4.59 18.66 -4.26
N LEU A 273 -4.55 19.35 -3.11
CA LEU A 273 -4.83 18.74 -1.80
C LEU A 273 -6.29 18.27 -1.68
N LEU A 274 -7.24 19.06 -2.16
CA LEU A 274 -8.64 18.67 -2.18
C LEU A 274 -8.88 17.45 -3.08
N ALA A 275 -8.18 17.34 -4.20
CA ALA A 275 -8.27 16.19 -5.09
C ALA A 275 -7.82 14.89 -4.40
N LEU A 276 -6.81 14.92 -3.50
CA LEU A 276 -6.44 13.77 -2.68
C LEU A 276 -7.58 13.30 -1.77
N LEU A 277 -8.31 14.22 -1.14
CA LEU A 277 -9.49 13.88 -0.33
C LEU A 277 -10.61 13.28 -1.19
N VAL A 278 -10.86 13.84 -2.37
CA VAL A 278 -11.83 13.30 -3.33
C VAL A 278 -11.46 11.87 -3.72
N THR A 279 -10.17 11.60 -3.98
CA THR A 279 -9.69 10.24 -4.26
C THR A 279 -10.07 9.26 -3.14
N GLN A 280 -9.89 9.63 -1.86
CA GLN A 280 -10.25 8.77 -0.73
C GLN A 280 -11.77 8.53 -0.63
N ILE A 281 -12.57 9.59 -0.83
CA ILE A 281 -14.04 9.51 -0.79
C ILE A 281 -14.57 8.60 -1.89
N VAL A 282 -14.03 8.71 -3.11
CA VAL A 282 -14.41 7.87 -4.25
C VAL A 282 -13.93 6.44 -4.07
N ALA A 283 -12.74 6.24 -3.51
CA ALA A 283 -12.17 4.92 -3.29
C ALA A 283 -13.02 4.06 -2.33
N PHE A 284 -13.68 4.67 -1.35
CA PHE A 284 -14.53 3.95 -0.40
C PHE A 284 -15.65 3.13 -1.07
N PRO A 285 -16.63 3.73 -1.79
CA PRO A 285 -17.70 2.97 -2.41
C PRO A 285 -17.19 2.04 -3.52
N CYS A 286 -16.16 2.44 -4.26
CA CYS A 286 -15.60 1.64 -5.35
C CYS A 286 -14.89 0.38 -4.81
N ALA A 287 -14.14 0.46 -3.72
CA ALA A 287 -13.54 -0.73 -3.11
C ALA A 287 -14.62 -1.72 -2.62
N ILE A 288 -15.71 -1.24 -2.01
CA ILE A 288 -16.84 -2.09 -1.65
C ILE A 288 -17.47 -2.75 -2.89
N LEU A 289 -17.60 -1.99 -3.99
CA LEU A 289 -18.12 -2.50 -5.25
C LEU A 289 -17.25 -3.66 -5.79
N PHE A 290 -15.92 -3.48 -5.83
CA PHE A 290 -15.00 -4.55 -6.23
C PHE A 290 -15.11 -5.78 -5.34
N GLY A 291 -15.23 -5.60 -4.02
CA GLY A 291 -15.48 -6.70 -3.08
C GLY A 291 -16.80 -7.44 -3.34
N LYS A 292 -17.85 -6.76 -3.81
CA LYS A 292 -19.10 -7.41 -4.22
C LYS A 292 -18.99 -8.08 -5.60
N LEU A 293 -18.28 -7.46 -6.53
CA LEU A 293 -18.08 -8.01 -7.87
C LEU A 293 -17.24 -9.29 -7.86
N SER A 294 -16.30 -9.44 -6.94
CA SER A 294 -15.50 -10.65 -6.79
C SER A 294 -16.30 -11.91 -6.46
N GLY A 295 -17.52 -11.76 -5.99
CA GLY A 295 -18.45 -12.88 -5.85
C GLY A 295 -19.14 -13.34 -7.12
N LYS A 296 -19.12 -12.51 -8.16
CA LYS A 296 -19.74 -12.80 -9.47
C LYS A 296 -18.71 -13.06 -10.56
N MET A 297 -17.52 -12.53 -10.39
CA MET A 297 -16.42 -12.60 -11.35
C MET A 297 -15.16 -13.11 -10.65
N GLU A 298 -14.31 -13.79 -11.39
CA GLU A 298 -13.00 -14.22 -10.89
C GLU A 298 -12.12 -13.04 -10.48
N THR A 299 -11.43 -13.18 -9.36
CA THR A 299 -10.51 -12.15 -8.83
C THR A 299 -9.46 -11.74 -9.85
N SER A 300 -8.92 -12.71 -10.61
CA SER A 300 -7.94 -12.49 -11.68
C SER A 300 -8.46 -11.59 -12.80
N ARG A 301 -9.72 -11.73 -13.19
CA ARG A 301 -10.36 -10.87 -14.20
C ARG A 301 -10.52 -9.44 -13.69
N LEU A 302 -10.96 -9.28 -12.44
CA LEU A 302 -11.12 -7.96 -11.82
C LEU A 302 -9.78 -7.23 -11.68
N ILE A 303 -8.70 -7.92 -11.27
CA ILE A 303 -7.35 -7.36 -11.24
C ILE A 303 -6.93 -6.91 -12.65
N THR A 304 -7.17 -7.74 -13.66
CA THR A 304 -6.86 -7.40 -15.06
C THR A 304 -7.59 -6.13 -15.50
N VAL A 305 -8.88 -5.99 -15.19
CA VAL A 305 -9.65 -4.77 -15.47
C VAL A 305 -9.04 -3.56 -14.77
N CYS A 306 -8.63 -3.69 -13.50
CA CYS A 306 -7.97 -2.61 -12.78
C CYS A 306 -6.64 -2.20 -13.44
N ILE A 307 -5.81 -3.17 -13.88
CA ILE A 307 -4.52 -2.85 -14.52
C ILE A 307 -4.76 -2.13 -15.86
N PHE A 308 -5.74 -2.56 -16.66
CA PHE A 308 -6.12 -1.85 -17.90
C PHE A 308 -6.66 -0.45 -17.63
N ALA A 309 -7.46 -0.27 -16.58
CA ALA A 309 -7.95 1.05 -16.17
C ALA A 309 -6.78 1.97 -15.80
N TYR A 310 -5.80 1.48 -15.03
CA TYR A 310 -4.61 2.24 -14.68
C TYR A 310 -3.72 2.54 -15.88
N LEU A 311 -3.62 1.64 -16.86
CA LEU A 311 -2.97 1.93 -18.14
C LEU A 311 -3.66 3.12 -18.84
N GLY A 312 -4.99 3.13 -18.90
CA GLY A 312 -5.77 4.26 -19.43
C GLY A 312 -5.56 5.56 -18.63
N ILE A 313 -5.48 5.47 -17.29
CA ILE A 313 -5.19 6.60 -16.39
C ILE A 313 -3.79 7.16 -16.67
N ALA A 314 -2.78 6.30 -16.85
CA ALA A 314 -1.41 6.72 -17.17
C ALA A 314 -1.34 7.44 -18.53
N ILE A 315 -2.04 6.91 -19.53
CA ILE A 315 -2.14 7.55 -20.86
C ILE A 315 -2.85 8.91 -20.74
N PHE A 316 -3.98 8.98 -20.01
CA PHE A 316 -4.69 10.22 -19.77
C PHE A 316 -3.82 11.27 -19.07
N ALA A 317 -3.00 10.86 -18.09
CA ALA A 317 -2.11 11.74 -17.34
C ALA A 317 -1.08 12.45 -18.25
N VAL A 318 -0.61 11.81 -19.34
CA VAL A 318 0.32 12.43 -20.32
C VAL A 318 -0.27 13.68 -20.97
N PHE A 319 -1.60 13.73 -21.13
CA PHE A 319 -2.30 14.86 -21.79
C PHE A 319 -2.87 15.88 -20.79
N LEU A 320 -2.54 15.77 -19.51
CA LEU A 320 -3.04 16.65 -18.46
C LEU A 320 -2.48 18.07 -18.58
N LYS A 321 -3.38 19.07 -18.64
CA LYS A 321 -3.05 20.50 -18.79
C LYS A 321 -3.86 21.42 -17.88
N SER A 322 -4.91 20.96 -17.25
CA SER A 322 -5.82 21.79 -16.48
C SER A 322 -6.23 21.19 -15.13
N GLN A 323 -6.62 22.06 -14.22
CA GLN A 323 -7.12 21.68 -12.90
C GLN A 323 -8.32 20.72 -12.97
N ILE A 324 -9.23 20.91 -13.92
CA ILE A 324 -10.40 20.04 -14.11
C ILE A 324 -9.96 18.64 -14.52
N GLN A 325 -9.00 18.53 -15.45
CA GLN A 325 -8.44 17.23 -15.86
C GLN A 325 -7.75 16.52 -14.67
N PHE A 326 -7.08 17.26 -13.79
CA PHE A 326 -6.49 16.71 -12.58
C PHE A 326 -7.56 16.15 -11.61
N TRP A 327 -8.70 16.82 -11.46
CA TRP A 327 -9.82 16.33 -10.67
C TRP A 327 -10.43 15.05 -11.28
N ILE A 328 -10.57 15.01 -12.61
CA ILE A 328 -11.00 13.78 -13.31
C ILE A 328 -10.01 12.65 -13.06
N LEU A 329 -8.70 12.92 -13.16
CA LEU A 329 -7.64 11.95 -12.85
C LEU A 329 -7.79 11.41 -11.42
N ALA A 330 -7.99 12.28 -10.43
CA ALA A 330 -8.16 11.93 -9.03
C ALA A 330 -9.38 11.01 -8.82
N VAL A 331 -10.50 11.29 -9.47
CA VAL A 331 -11.70 10.43 -9.43
C VAL A 331 -11.40 9.07 -10.06
N LEU A 332 -10.77 9.03 -11.24
CA LEU A 332 -10.42 7.78 -11.91
C LEU A 332 -9.45 6.92 -11.08
N VAL A 333 -8.42 7.53 -10.48
CA VAL A 333 -7.52 6.83 -9.53
C VAL A 333 -8.30 6.28 -8.36
N GLY A 334 -9.17 7.09 -7.72
CA GLY A 334 -10.01 6.66 -6.61
C GLY A 334 -10.91 5.47 -6.96
N MET A 335 -11.46 5.44 -8.18
CA MET A 335 -12.33 4.33 -8.62
C MET A 335 -11.63 2.97 -8.61
N PHE A 336 -10.34 2.91 -8.93
CA PHE A 336 -9.63 1.63 -9.11
C PHE A 336 -8.59 1.34 -8.03
N GLN A 337 -8.15 2.34 -7.25
CA GLN A 337 -7.10 2.22 -6.24
C GLN A 337 -7.41 1.14 -5.21
N GLY A 338 -8.60 1.18 -4.61
CA GLY A 338 -9.02 0.19 -3.63
C GLY A 338 -9.19 -1.21 -4.22
N GLY A 339 -9.71 -1.28 -5.45
CA GLY A 339 -9.88 -2.55 -6.17
C GLY A 339 -8.56 -3.26 -6.42
N ILE A 340 -7.60 -2.58 -7.06
CA ILE A 340 -6.33 -3.22 -7.44
C ILE A 340 -5.52 -3.66 -6.22
N GLN A 341 -5.45 -2.84 -5.16
CA GLN A 341 -4.69 -3.17 -3.95
C GLN A 341 -5.36 -4.31 -3.16
N ALA A 342 -6.67 -4.22 -2.94
CA ALA A 342 -7.41 -5.21 -2.15
C ALA A 342 -7.49 -6.58 -2.83
N LEU A 343 -7.73 -6.60 -4.15
CA LEU A 343 -7.82 -7.84 -4.91
C LEU A 343 -6.46 -8.48 -5.13
N SER A 344 -5.38 -7.70 -5.28
CA SER A 344 -4.01 -8.24 -5.33
C SER A 344 -3.65 -8.95 -4.03
N ARG A 345 -3.93 -8.32 -2.88
CA ARG A 345 -3.73 -8.93 -1.56
C ARG A 345 -4.54 -10.22 -1.40
N SER A 346 -5.82 -10.20 -1.72
CA SER A 346 -6.67 -11.37 -1.58
C SER A 346 -6.33 -12.49 -2.56
N TYR A 347 -5.98 -12.15 -3.80
CA TYR A 347 -5.50 -13.13 -4.79
C TYR A 347 -4.22 -13.81 -4.31
N PHE A 348 -3.26 -13.02 -3.81
CA PHE A 348 -2.02 -13.55 -3.26
C PHE A 348 -2.26 -14.49 -2.08
N THR A 349 -3.16 -14.12 -1.14
CA THR A 349 -3.57 -15.00 -0.03
C THR A 349 -4.07 -16.36 -0.50
N LYS A 350 -4.72 -16.44 -1.67
CA LYS A 350 -5.29 -17.70 -2.21
C LYS A 350 -4.29 -18.59 -2.92
N ILE A 351 -3.18 -18.03 -3.41
CA ILE A 351 -2.19 -18.78 -4.21
C ILE A 351 -0.96 -19.20 -3.40
N ILE A 352 -0.78 -18.66 -2.20
CA ILE A 352 0.36 -18.99 -1.32
C ILE A 352 -0.02 -20.05 -0.27
N PRO A 353 0.97 -20.82 0.25
CA PRO A 353 0.75 -21.70 1.40
C PRO A 353 0.33 -20.89 2.64
N ALA A 354 -0.83 -21.23 3.23
CA ALA A 354 -1.42 -20.48 4.34
C ALA A 354 -0.50 -20.43 5.59
N GLU A 355 0.24 -21.52 5.85
CA GLU A 355 1.15 -21.67 6.99
C GLU A 355 2.40 -20.76 6.87
N LYS A 356 2.72 -20.31 5.66
CA LYS A 356 3.87 -19.46 5.34
C LYS A 356 3.46 -18.06 4.91
N SER A 357 2.26 -17.63 5.25
CA SER A 357 1.69 -16.36 4.80
C SER A 357 2.56 -15.14 5.17
N GLY A 358 3.17 -15.11 6.35
CA GLY A 358 4.06 -14.03 6.78
C GLY A 358 5.31 -13.93 5.94
N GLU A 359 5.94 -15.06 5.63
CA GLU A 359 7.11 -15.16 4.77
C GLU A 359 6.83 -14.62 3.36
N TYR A 360 5.75 -15.10 2.73
CA TYR A 360 5.36 -14.69 1.37
C TYR A 360 4.89 -13.22 1.30
N PHE A 361 4.14 -12.73 2.29
CA PHE A 361 3.79 -11.31 2.36
C PHE A 361 4.99 -10.41 2.62
N GLY A 362 6.01 -10.89 3.34
CA GLY A 362 7.30 -10.23 3.44
C GLY A 362 7.99 -10.06 2.09
N LEU A 363 7.95 -11.08 1.22
CA LEU A 363 8.47 -11.00 -0.16
C LEU A 363 7.63 -10.08 -1.05
N MET A 364 6.30 -10.12 -0.93
CA MET A 364 5.40 -9.22 -1.66
C MET A 364 5.65 -7.75 -1.28
N ASP A 365 5.92 -7.47 0.01
CA ASP A 365 6.24 -6.13 0.50
C ASP A 365 7.57 -5.59 -0.09
N ILE A 366 8.60 -6.44 -0.22
CA ILE A 366 9.83 -6.06 -0.94
C ILE A 366 9.51 -5.68 -2.39
N CYS A 367 8.68 -6.48 -3.09
CA CYS A 367 8.28 -6.17 -4.45
C CYS A 367 7.56 -4.82 -4.51
N GLY A 368 6.57 -4.57 -3.62
CA GLY A 368 5.83 -3.31 -3.60
C GLY A 368 6.70 -2.08 -3.31
N LYS A 369 7.62 -2.18 -2.34
CA LYS A 369 8.51 -1.06 -1.98
C LYS A 369 9.63 -0.84 -2.99
N GLY A 370 10.20 -1.92 -3.52
CA GLY A 370 11.19 -1.84 -4.58
C GLY A 370 10.62 -1.25 -5.87
N ALA A 371 9.37 -1.58 -6.13
CA ALA A 371 8.58 -1.05 -7.22
C ALA A 371 8.44 0.47 -7.12
N SER A 372 7.87 1.00 -6.04
CA SER A 372 7.66 2.46 -5.86
C SER A 372 8.93 3.29 -6.06
N PHE A 373 10.10 2.75 -5.68
CA PHE A 373 11.39 3.40 -5.96
C PHE A 373 11.73 3.39 -7.45
N MET A 374 11.48 2.30 -8.17
CA MET A 374 11.84 2.17 -9.58
C MET A 374 11.01 3.12 -10.46
N GLY A 375 9.69 3.16 -10.30
CA GLY A 375 8.81 3.97 -11.12
C GLY A 375 9.06 5.47 -10.95
N THR A 376 9.20 5.94 -9.72
CA THR A 376 9.54 7.35 -9.46
C THR A 376 10.90 7.72 -10.03
N THR A 377 11.89 6.81 -9.97
CA THR A 377 13.21 7.01 -10.57
C THR A 377 13.14 7.08 -12.09
N ILE A 378 12.40 6.17 -12.74
CA ILE A 378 12.21 6.15 -14.19
C ILE A 378 11.55 7.45 -14.66
N VAL A 379 10.45 7.86 -14.02
CA VAL A 379 9.75 9.11 -14.36
C VAL A 379 10.69 10.30 -14.25
N SER A 380 11.44 10.41 -13.16
CA SER A 380 12.37 11.51 -12.93
C SER A 380 13.50 11.54 -13.95
N LEU A 381 14.15 10.39 -14.20
CA LEU A 381 15.26 10.27 -15.12
C LEU A 381 14.86 10.58 -16.57
N VAL A 382 13.73 10.01 -17.03
CA VAL A 382 13.23 10.26 -18.40
C VAL A 382 12.81 11.73 -18.56
N SER A 383 12.16 12.32 -17.54
CA SER A 383 11.82 13.74 -17.55
C SER A 383 13.05 14.64 -17.67
N GLN A 384 14.13 14.32 -16.93
CA GLN A 384 15.40 15.07 -17.00
C GLN A 384 16.09 14.92 -18.35
N ILE A 385 16.21 13.69 -18.89
CA ILE A 385 16.89 13.43 -20.17
C ILE A 385 16.13 14.06 -21.33
N THR A 386 14.81 13.99 -21.33
CA THR A 386 13.98 14.50 -22.44
C THR A 386 13.63 15.98 -22.31
N GLY A 387 13.83 16.58 -21.13
CA GLY A 387 13.32 17.92 -20.81
C GLY A 387 11.79 18.00 -20.80
N ASN A 388 11.09 16.87 -20.77
CA ASN A 388 9.63 16.79 -20.88
C ASN A 388 9.04 15.89 -19.78
N ILE A 389 8.34 16.48 -18.81
CA ILE A 389 7.72 15.79 -17.70
C ILE A 389 6.68 14.75 -18.19
N ASN A 390 5.95 15.08 -19.26
CA ASN A 390 4.94 14.18 -19.82
C ASN A 390 5.55 12.90 -20.40
N ALA A 391 6.78 12.98 -20.96
CA ALA A 391 7.49 11.80 -21.43
C ALA A 391 7.83 10.85 -20.26
N GLY A 392 8.27 11.41 -19.12
CA GLY A 392 8.49 10.62 -17.90
C GLY A 392 7.23 9.92 -17.42
N VAL A 393 6.12 10.67 -17.31
CA VAL A 393 4.82 10.12 -16.91
C VAL A 393 4.35 9.03 -17.89
N GLY A 394 4.61 9.18 -19.19
CA GLY A 394 4.29 8.18 -20.21
C GLY A 394 4.98 6.82 -20.00
N MET A 395 6.14 6.79 -19.34
CA MET A 395 6.83 5.53 -19.04
C MET A 395 6.07 4.65 -18.05
N ILE A 396 5.18 5.23 -17.24
CA ILE A 396 4.32 4.45 -16.34
C ILE A 396 3.42 3.49 -17.12
N ALA A 397 2.98 3.87 -18.33
CA ALA A 397 2.19 3.00 -19.19
C ALA A 397 2.93 1.70 -19.55
N VAL A 398 4.26 1.76 -19.74
CA VAL A 398 5.10 0.58 -20.04
C VAL A 398 5.08 -0.40 -18.87
N LEU A 399 5.10 0.09 -17.63
CA LEU A 399 5.03 -0.74 -16.43
C LEU A 399 3.70 -1.51 -16.37
N PHE A 400 2.57 -0.87 -16.70
CA PHE A 400 1.28 -1.54 -16.75
C PHE A 400 1.20 -2.58 -17.87
N VAL A 401 1.77 -2.31 -19.05
CA VAL A 401 1.84 -3.29 -20.14
C VAL A 401 2.64 -4.52 -19.72
N ALA A 402 3.82 -4.33 -19.11
CA ALA A 402 4.62 -5.42 -18.58
C ALA A 402 3.83 -6.21 -17.50
N GLY A 403 3.18 -5.48 -16.57
CA GLY A 403 2.34 -6.04 -15.53
C GLY A 403 1.20 -6.91 -16.07
N ILE A 404 0.48 -6.46 -17.12
CA ILE A 404 -0.60 -7.23 -17.76
C ILE A 404 -0.08 -8.54 -18.35
N ILE A 405 1.03 -8.49 -19.10
CA ILE A 405 1.61 -9.67 -19.76
C ILE A 405 2.00 -10.72 -18.71
N LEU A 406 2.74 -10.27 -17.68
CA LEU A 406 3.21 -11.16 -16.62
C LEU A 406 2.07 -11.70 -15.75
N PHE A 407 1.07 -10.87 -15.45
CA PHE A 407 -0.08 -11.30 -14.66
C PHE A 407 -0.91 -12.37 -15.39
N ARG A 408 -1.18 -12.17 -16.68
CA ARG A 408 -1.86 -13.19 -17.51
C ARG A 408 -1.09 -14.51 -17.52
N LYS A 409 0.26 -14.45 -17.62
CA LYS A 409 1.10 -15.64 -17.56
C LYS A 409 1.01 -16.32 -16.20
N SER A 410 0.99 -15.57 -15.08
CA SER A 410 0.79 -16.12 -13.74
C SER A 410 -0.54 -16.85 -13.61
N VAL A 411 -1.63 -16.24 -14.08
CA VAL A 411 -2.98 -16.84 -14.05
C VAL A 411 -3.03 -18.13 -14.88
N SER A 412 -2.45 -18.12 -16.08
CA SER A 412 -2.37 -19.32 -16.92
C SER A 412 -1.62 -20.48 -16.24
N LEU A 413 -0.49 -20.20 -15.59
CA LEU A 413 0.27 -21.21 -14.85
C LEU A 413 -0.50 -21.75 -13.64
N CYS A 414 -1.22 -20.90 -12.93
CA CYS A 414 -2.06 -21.29 -11.79
C CYS A 414 -3.19 -22.25 -12.24
N ASN A 415 -3.83 -21.97 -13.38
CA ASN A 415 -4.89 -22.83 -13.93
C ASN A 415 -4.35 -24.20 -14.38
N ILE A 416 -3.16 -24.23 -15.01
CA ILE A 416 -2.51 -25.48 -15.39
C ILE A 416 -2.21 -26.35 -14.16
N GLU A 417 -1.69 -25.76 -13.08
CA GLU A 417 -1.39 -26.49 -11.84
C GLU A 417 -2.66 -27.02 -11.14
N LYS A 418 -3.81 -26.34 -11.31
CA LYS A 418 -5.11 -26.78 -10.79
C LYS A 418 -5.82 -27.78 -11.68
N GLY A 419 -5.26 -28.13 -12.85
CA GLY A 419 -5.89 -29.03 -13.84
C GLY A 419 -7.10 -28.42 -14.55
N GLU A 420 -7.27 -27.09 -14.52
CA GLU A 420 -8.31 -26.37 -15.25
C GLU A 420 -7.85 -26.13 -16.69
N GLU A 421 -8.72 -26.40 -17.69
CA GLU A 421 -8.41 -26.17 -19.11
C GLU A 421 -8.06 -24.69 -19.35
N VAL A 422 -6.89 -24.45 -19.94
CA VAL A 422 -6.49 -23.11 -20.38
C VAL A 422 -7.36 -22.74 -21.59
N TYR A 423 -8.22 -21.72 -21.44
CA TYR A 423 -8.95 -21.15 -22.57
C TYR A 423 -7.96 -20.78 -23.69
N PRO A 424 -8.09 -21.31 -24.91
CA PRO A 424 -7.26 -20.88 -26.03
C PRO A 424 -7.46 -19.38 -26.25
N ALA A 425 -6.37 -18.70 -26.64
CA ALA A 425 -6.44 -17.32 -27.07
C ALA A 425 -7.50 -17.21 -28.20
N PRO A 426 -8.32 -16.14 -28.26
CA PRO A 426 -9.24 -15.95 -29.36
C PRO A 426 -8.47 -16.03 -30.67
N GLU A 427 -8.82 -17.01 -31.50
CA GLU A 427 -8.24 -17.15 -32.85
C GLU A 427 -8.51 -15.84 -33.61
N MET A 428 -7.44 -15.18 -34.02
CA MET A 428 -7.57 -14.07 -34.96
C MET A 428 -8.21 -14.62 -36.25
N PRO A 429 -9.26 -13.97 -36.77
CA PRO A 429 -9.88 -14.43 -38.01
C PRO A 429 -8.81 -14.50 -39.10
N GLN A 430 -8.62 -15.70 -39.66
CA GLN A 430 -7.76 -15.88 -40.82
C GLN A 430 -8.26 -14.94 -41.94
N ARG A 431 -7.40 -14.02 -42.38
CA ARG A 431 -7.67 -13.24 -43.56
C ARG A 431 -7.85 -14.21 -44.72
N SER A 432 -9.10 -14.37 -45.18
CA SER A 432 -9.36 -15.05 -46.44
C SER A 432 -8.67 -14.26 -47.54
N SER A 433 -7.67 -14.86 -48.16
CA SER A 433 -7.08 -14.45 -49.41
C SER A 433 -8.19 -14.57 -50.50
N ILE A 434 -8.61 -13.40 -50.97
CA ILE A 434 -9.18 -13.21 -52.31
C ILE A 434 -8.31 -12.15 -53.02
#